data_dfc1725d51f141619a6bd1504d245b98
#
_entry.id   dfc1725d51f141619a6bd1504d245b98
#
_cell.length_a   1.000
_cell.length_b   1.000
_cell.length_c   1.000
_cell.angle_alpha   90.00
_cell.angle_beta   90.00
_cell.angle_gamma   90.00
#
_symmetry.space_group_name_H-M   'P 1'
#
loop_
_entity.id
_entity.type
_entity.pdbx_description
1 polymer ?
#
loop_
_entity_poly.entity_id
_entity_poly.type
_entity_poly.pdbx_seq_one_letter_code
_entity_poly.pdbx_strand_id
1 'polypeptide(L)'
;MANPRSRHRKSNLPSTAKGERIYAIGDIHGRYDLLRQILKSIEQFNRGLPSPEKLHVVLLGDVVDRGPASAQLLQFLRDWAANTEGQVMLQGNHEELMLKVHAGERRLLRSWLQVGGRETLESFGLTVPGSGEPIPPRFMADIAAAIPKATIDFVNRWPTVARSGDYFFCHAGVRPGVELARQAKKPI
;
A
#
# COMPACT_ATOMS: atom_id res chain seq x y z
N MET A 1 -41.98 28.76 -31.03
CA MET A 1 -41.63 28.76 -29.61
C MET A 1 -40.49 27.80 -29.41
N ALA A 2 -39.29 28.30 -29.15
CA ALA A 2 -38.06 27.50 -29.03
C ALA A 2 -37.95 26.98 -27.60
N ASN A 3 -37.77 25.66 -27.48
CA ASN A 3 -37.61 24.94 -26.23
C ASN A 3 -36.24 25.30 -25.60
N PRO A 4 -36.14 25.78 -24.36
CA PRO A 4 -34.87 26.10 -23.75
C PRO A 4 -34.10 24.80 -23.44
N ARG A 5 -32.98 24.62 -24.12
CA ARG A 5 -32.01 23.52 -23.87
C ARG A 5 -31.66 23.50 -22.39
N SER A 6 -31.97 22.41 -21.71
CA SER A 6 -31.53 22.15 -20.36
C SER A 6 -29.99 22.13 -20.35
N ARG A 7 -29.39 23.20 -19.85
CA ARG A 7 -27.95 23.20 -19.52
C ARG A 7 -27.76 22.19 -18.39
N HIS A 8 -27.22 21.03 -18.69
CA HIS A 8 -26.71 20.11 -17.68
C HIS A 8 -25.69 20.90 -16.86
N ARG A 9 -26.06 21.24 -15.64
CA ARG A 9 -25.16 21.80 -14.65
C ARG A 9 -24.10 20.70 -14.41
N LYS A 10 -22.86 20.90 -14.90
CA LYS A 10 -21.74 20.03 -14.51
C LYS A 10 -21.68 20.05 -12.99
N SER A 11 -21.79 18.89 -12.34
CA SER A 11 -21.62 18.78 -10.91
C SER A 11 -20.20 19.30 -10.61
N ASN A 12 -20.06 20.28 -9.71
CA ASN A 12 -18.76 20.75 -9.23
C ASN A 12 -18.10 19.76 -8.25
N LEU A 13 -18.60 18.53 -8.17
CA LEU A 13 -18.03 17.49 -7.30
C LEU A 13 -16.83 16.82 -7.99
N PRO A 14 -15.75 16.56 -7.24
CA PRO A 14 -14.62 15.80 -7.76
C PRO A 14 -15.07 14.46 -8.32
N SER A 15 -14.48 14.04 -9.41
CA SER A 15 -14.78 12.78 -10.08
C SER A 15 -13.50 12.02 -10.44
N THR A 16 -13.58 10.69 -10.45
CA THR A 16 -12.56 9.83 -11.07
C THR A 16 -12.51 10.07 -12.57
N ALA A 17 -11.51 9.57 -13.25
CA ALA A 17 -11.47 9.58 -14.70
C ALA A 17 -12.73 8.87 -15.26
N LYS A 18 -13.17 9.30 -16.44
CA LYS A 18 -14.39 8.78 -17.06
C LYS A 18 -14.33 7.25 -17.19
N GLY A 19 -15.39 6.58 -16.78
CA GLY A 19 -15.50 5.12 -16.82
C GLY A 19 -14.78 4.39 -15.68
N GLU A 20 -14.08 5.08 -14.80
CA GLU A 20 -13.35 4.46 -13.68
C GLU A 20 -14.16 4.46 -12.39
N ARG A 21 -14.06 3.34 -11.66
CA ARG A 21 -14.49 3.21 -10.26
C ARG A 21 -13.30 2.80 -9.42
N ILE A 22 -13.09 3.48 -8.28
CA ILE A 22 -11.95 3.25 -7.40
C ILE A 22 -12.44 2.95 -6.00
N TYR A 23 -11.88 1.91 -5.41
CA TYR A 23 -11.96 1.61 -3.98
C TYR A 23 -10.57 1.84 -3.38
N ALA A 24 -10.45 2.82 -2.50
CA ALA A 24 -9.21 3.10 -1.79
C ALA A 24 -9.27 2.46 -0.40
N ILE A 25 -8.22 1.72 -0.03
CA ILE A 25 -8.09 1.04 1.26
C ILE A 25 -6.88 1.64 1.96
N GLY A 26 -7.06 2.09 3.20
CA GLY A 26 -5.99 2.61 4.06
C GLY A 26 -5.09 1.52 4.60
N ASP A 27 -4.38 1.84 5.68
CA ASP A 27 -3.40 0.99 6.35
C ASP A 27 -3.95 -0.41 6.65
N ILE A 28 -3.18 -1.43 6.32
CA ILE A 28 -3.58 -2.84 6.50
C ILE A 28 -2.79 -3.49 7.62
N HIS A 29 -1.51 -3.13 7.73
CA HIS A 29 -0.64 -3.57 8.82
C HIS A 29 -0.71 -5.08 9.09
N GLY A 30 -0.33 -5.90 8.11
CA GLY A 30 -0.25 -7.35 8.27
C GLY A 30 -1.58 -8.06 8.56
N ARG A 31 -2.73 -7.36 8.47
CA ARG A 31 -4.07 -7.92 8.69
C ARG A 31 -4.64 -8.50 7.39
N TYR A 32 -4.02 -9.58 6.92
CA TYR A 32 -4.46 -10.30 5.73
C TYR A 32 -5.93 -10.77 5.82
N ASP A 33 -6.36 -11.19 7.02
CA ASP A 33 -7.73 -11.56 7.32
C ASP A 33 -8.73 -10.43 7.01
N LEU A 34 -8.42 -9.20 7.44
CA LEU A 34 -9.27 -8.03 7.20
C LEU A 34 -9.25 -7.58 5.74
N LEU A 35 -8.08 -7.62 5.09
CA LEU A 35 -8.02 -7.32 3.65
C LEU A 35 -8.91 -8.28 2.85
N ARG A 36 -8.89 -9.58 3.13
CA ARG A 36 -9.77 -10.54 2.47
C ARG A 36 -11.24 -10.24 2.68
N GLN A 37 -11.62 -9.81 3.88
CA GLN A 37 -13.01 -9.45 4.18
C GLN A 37 -13.45 -8.20 3.42
N ILE A 38 -12.63 -7.14 3.40
CA ILE A 38 -12.99 -5.90 2.70
C ILE A 38 -13.04 -6.09 1.19
N LEU A 39 -12.12 -6.88 0.60
CA LEU A 39 -12.16 -7.21 -0.83
C LEU A 39 -13.45 -7.95 -1.21
N LYS A 40 -13.88 -8.92 -0.38
CA LYS A 40 -15.16 -9.60 -0.56
C LYS A 40 -16.34 -8.63 -0.45
N SER A 41 -16.31 -7.70 0.49
CA SER A 41 -17.36 -6.68 0.65
C SER A 41 -17.41 -5.73 -0.55
N ILE A 42 -16.26 -5.31 -1.08
CA ILE A 42 -16.15 -4.51 -2.30
C ILE A 42 -16.77 -5.26 -3.48
N GLU A 43 -16.43 -6.53 -3.66
CA GLU A 43 -16.98 -7.36 -4.74
C GLU A 43 -18.51 -7.45 -4.64
N GLN A 44 -19.05 -7.74 -3.46
CA GLN A 44 -20.49 -7.81 -3.22
C GLN A 44 -21.18 -6.47 -3.50
N PHE A 45 -20.66 -5.37 -2.98
CA PHE A 45 -21.18 -4.04 -3.20
C PHE A 45 -21.16 -3.65 -4.68
N ASN A 46 -20.04 -3.96 -5.36
CA ASN A 46 -19.86 -3.64 -6.77
C ASN A 46 -20.84 -4.36 -7.69
N ARG A 47 -21.29 -5.59 -7.33
CA ARG A 47 -22.29 -6.35 -8.09
C ARG A 47 -23.67 -5.63 -8.18
N GLY A 48 -23.99 -4.81 -7.19
CA GLY A 48 -25.22 -4.02 -7.14
C GLY A 48 -25.17 -2.70 -7.92
N LEU A 49 -24.05 -2.38 -8.53
CA LEU A 49 -23.82 -1.12 -9.24
C LEU A 49 -23.63 -1.35 -10.75
N PRO A 50 -23.90 -0.35 -11.61
CA PRO A 50 -23.56 -0.42 -13.02
C PRO A 50 -22.09 -0.73 -13.21
N SER A 51 -21.73 -1.63 -14.13
CA SER A 51 -20.34 -1.99 -14.38
C SER A 51 -19.55 -0.79 -14.90
N PRO A 52 -18.38 -0.47 -14.29
CA PRO A 52 -17.49 0.54 -14.81
C PRO A 52 -16.70 -0.02 -16.03
N GLU A 53 -16.11 0.84 -16.82
CA GLU A 53 -15.16 0.42 -17.86
C GLU A 53 -13.87 -0.14 -17.23
N LYS A 54 -13.45 0.47 -16.10
CA LYS A 54 -12.29 0.05 -15.29
C LYS A 54 -12.62 0.10 -13.82
N LEU A 55 -12.28 -0.97 -13.12
CA LEU A 55 -12.37 -1.07 -11.67
C LEU A 55 -10.98 -1.08 -11.07
N HIS A 56 -10.72 -0.18 -10.13
CA HIS A 56 -9.44 -0.12 -9.44
C HIS A 56 -9.60 -0.32 -7.94
N VAL A 57 -8.67 -1.06 -7.34
CA VAL A 57 -8.46 -1.13 -5.89
C VAL A 57 -7.10 -0.52 -5.58
N VAL A 58 -7.08 0.55 -4.82
CA VAL A 58 -5.87 1.29 -4.44
C VAL A 58 -5.59 1.03 -2.96
N LEU A 59 -4.47 0.35 -2.65
CA LEU A 59 -3.96 0.24 -1.29
C LEU A 59 -3.07 1.46 -1.02
N LEU A 60 -3.38 2.23 0.01
CA LEU A 60 -2.74 3.53 0.26
C LEU A 60 -1.38 3.44 0.98
N GLY A 61 -0.79 2.25 1.11
CA GLY A 61 0.45 2.01 1.83
C GLY A 61 0.24 1.41 3.20
N ASP A 62 1.34 1.21 3.94
CA ASP A 62 1.37 0.60 5.27
C ASP A 62 0.66 -0.77 5.30
N VAL A 63 1.07 -1.61 4.37
CA VAL A 63 0.59 -2.98 4.22
C VAL A 63 1.22 -3.91 5.24
N VAL A 64 2.52 -3.70 5.53
CA VAL A 64 3.31 -4.52 6.45
C VAL A 64 3.30 -3.98 7.88
N ASP A 65 3.93 -4.72 8.78
CA ASP A 65 4.18 -4.41 10.19
C ASP A 65 2.95 -4.51 11.10
N ARG A 66 3.18 -4.61 12.41
CA ARG A 66 2.20 -4.66 13.51
C ARG A 66 1.33 -5.92 13.53
N GLY A 67 0.79 -6.33 12.42
CA GLY A 67 -0.06 -7.51 12.33
C GLY A 67 0.72 -8.78 12.00
N PRO A 68 0.10 -9.95 12.24
CA PRO A 68 0.83 -11.22 12.26
C PRO A 68 1.10 -11.84 10.89
N ALA A 69 0.57 -11.28 9.79
CA ALA A 69 0.50 -11.97 8.51
C ALA A 69 1.09 -11.18 7.32
N SER A 70 2.12 -10.34 7.57
CA SER A 70 2.77 -9.53 6.50
C SER A 70 3.32 -10.41 5.37
N ALA A 71 3.95 -11.55 5.68
CA ALA A 71 4.48 -12.45 4.66
C ALA A 71 3.37 -13.03 3.76
N GLN A 72 2.28 -13.53 4.36
CA GLN A 72 1.14 -14.07 3.62
C GLN A 72 0.44 -12.98 2.81
N LEU A 73 0.33 -11.78 3.36
CA LEU A 73 -0.27 -10.64 2.69
C LEU A 73 0.55 -10.22 1.46
N LEU A 74 1.86 -10.10 1.57
CA LEU A 74 2.73 -9.77 0.45
C LEU A 74 2.73 -10.85 -0.64
N GLN A 75 2.68 -12.14 -0.25
CA GLN A 75 2.51 -13.23 -1.20
C GLN A 75 1.18 -13.12 -1.96
N PHE A 76 0.07 -12.91 -1.23
CA PHE A 76 -1.24 -12.70 -1.84
C PHE A 76 -1.25 -11.54 -2.82
N LEU A 77 -0.66 -10.40 -2.46
CA LEU A 77 -0.61 -9.21 -3.33
C LEU A 77 0.22 -9.45 -4.60
N ARG A 78 1.30 -10.21 -4.49
CA ARG A 78 2.09 -10.61 -5.67
C ARG A 78 1.28 -11.50 -6.61
N ASP A 79 0.60 -12.50 -6.08
CA ASP A 79 -0.22 -13.41 -6.86
C ASP A 79 -1.42 -12.66 -7.48
N TRP A 80 -2.02 -11.76 -6.73
CA TRP A 80 -3.09 -10.91 -7.21
C TRP A 80 -2.63 -10.02 -8.37
N ALA A 81 -1.48 -9.35 -8.23
CA ALA A 81 -0.90 -8.51 -9.28
C ALA A 81 -0.47 -9.28 -10.53
N ALA A 82 -0.11 -10.55 -10.38
CA ALA A 82 0.27 -11.41 -11.52
C ALA A 82 -0.94 -11.93 -12.32
N ASN A 83 -2.12 -12.04 -11.69
CA ASN A 83 -3.27 -12.72 -12.28
C ASN A 83 -4.45 -11.79 -12.63
N THR A 84 -4.41 -10.54 -12.20
CA THR A 84 -5.50 -9.58 -12.46
C THR A 84 -4.93 -8.20 -12.77
N GLU A 85 -5.77 -7.31 -13.25
CA GLU A 85 -5.46 -5.89 -13.47
C GLU A 85 -6.30 -5.00 -12.55
N GLY A 86 -5.93 -3.74 -12.44
CA GLY A 86 -6.69 -2.72 -11.73
C GLY A 86 -6.32 -2.53 -10.25
N GLN A 87 -5.34 -3.28 -9.72
CA GLN A 87 -4.83 -3.02 -8.38
C GLN A 87 -3.60 -2.11 -8.41
N VAL A 88 -3.58 -1.17 -7.49
CA VAL A 88 -2.46 -0.24 -7.28
C VAL A 88 -2.08 -0.29 -5.80
N MET A 89 -0.84 -0.67 -5.52
CA MET A 89 -0.29 -0.61 -4.17
C MET A 89 0.64 0.60 -4.08
N LEU A 90 0.36 1.51 -3.16
CA LEU A 90 1.25 2.62 -2.86
C LEU A 90 2.24 2.22 -1.76
N GLN A 91 3.44 2.80 -1.83
CA GLN A 91 4.44 2.60 -0.81
C GLN A 91 4.19 3.55 0.35
N GLY A 92 4.01 3.02 1.56
CA GLY A 92 3.97 3.76 2.82
C GLY A 92 5.34 3.85 3.49
N ASN A 93 5.39 4.48 4.67
CA ASN A 93 6.63 4.61 5.43
C ASN A 93 7.09 3.27 6.04
N HIS A 94 6.18 2.35 6.33
CA HIS A 94 6.53 1.01 6.82
C HIS A 94 7.21 0.17 5.73
N GLU A 95 6.74 0.19 4.50
CA GLU A 95 7.44 -0.44 3.38
C GLU A 95 8.81 0.18 3.16
N GLU A 96 8.94 1.52 3.25
CA GLU A 96 10.23 2.21 3.08
C GLU A 96 11.25 1.78 4.15
N LEU A 97 10.82 1.66 5.42
CA LEU A 97 11.68 1.16 6.50
C LEU A 97 12.12 -0.28 6.25
N MET A 98 11.19 -1.16 5.90
CA MET A 98 11.49 -2.56 5.56
C MET A 98 12.53 -2.64 4.44
N LEU A 99 12.34 -1.90 3.35
CA LEU A 99 13.25 -1.89 2.21
C LEU A 99 14.65 -1.39 2.60
N LYS A 100 14.76 -0.32 3.38
CA LYS A 100 16.03 0.24 3.84
C LYS A 100 16.79 -0.71 4.77
N VAL A 101 16.08 -1.32 5.72
CA VAL A 101 16.69 -2.32 6.61
C VAL A 101 17.14 -3.53 5.82
N HIS A 102 16.33 -4.05 4.90
CA HIS A 102 16.71 -5.16 4.04
C HIS A 102 17.94 -4.82 3.16
N ALA A 103 18.06 -3.58 2.71
CA ALA A 103 19.22 -3.07 1.97
C ALA A 103 20.48 -2.87 2.83
N GLY A 104 20.42 -3.14 4.15
CA GLY A 104 21.58 -3.09 5.04
C GLY A 104 21.67 -1.86 5.95
N GLU A 105 20.67 -0.98 5.97
CA GLU A 105 20.66 0.19 6.85
C GLU A 105 20.42 -0.21 8.33
N ARG A 106 21.44 -0.81 8.96
CA ARG A 106 21.40 -1.32 10.34
C ARG A 106 20.94 -0.28 11.37
N ARG A 107 21.22 1.00 11.15
CA ARG A 107 20.81 2.09 12.05
C ARG A 107 19.28 2.20 12.20
N LEU A 108 18.52 1.81 11.18
CA LEU A 108 17.05 1.86 11.18
C LEU A 108 16.41 0.62 11.81
N LEU A 109 17.16 -0.46 12.01
CA LEU A 109 16.62 -1.73 12.47
C LEU A 109 15.86 -1.62 13.80
N ARG A 110 16.44 -0.97 14.82
CA ARG A 110 15.78 -0.83 16.13
C ARG A 110 14.49 -0.05 16.04
N SER A 111 14.49 1.05 15.31
CA SER A 111 13.29 1.87 15.09
C SER A 111 12.22 1.06 14.33
N TRP A 112 12.60 0.32 13.30
CA TRP A 112 11.66 -0.53 12.57
C TRP A 112 11.05 -1.63 13.46
N LEU A 113 11.85 -2.32 14.25
CA LEU A 113 11.34 -3.33 15.21
C LEU A 113 10.36 -2.73 16.23
N GLN A 114 10.56 -1.48 16.65
CA GLN A 114 9.68 -0.79 17.62
C GLN A 114 8.34 -0.36 17.01
N VAL A 115 8.28 -0.09 15.71
CA VAL A 115 7.03 0.36 15.05
C VAL A 115 6.24 -0.80 14.41
N GLY A 116 6.69 -2.05 14.60
CA GLY A 116 5.96 -3.23 14.15
C GLY A 116 6.70 -4.13 13.15
N GLY A 117 7.95 -3.83 12.83
CA GLY A 117 8.77 -4.66 11.95
C GLY A 117 9.11 -6.03 12.55
N ARG A 118 8.98 -6.18 13.89
CA ARG A 118 9.10 -7.46 14.59
C ARG A 118 8.11 -8.48 14.02
N GLU A 119 6.85 -8.13 14.01
CA GLU A 119 5.76 -8.99 13.55
C GLU A 119 5.91 -9.35 12.07
N THR A 120 6.43 -8.41 11.28
CA THR A 120 6.77 -8.69 9.87
C THR A 120 7.85 -9.77 9.78
N LEU A 121 8.97 -9.62 10.50
CA LEU A 121 10.06 -10.62 10.49
C LEU A 121 9.60 -11.99 11.02
N GLU A 122 8.81 -12.01 12.10
CA GLU A 122 8.23 -13.22 12.66
C GLU A 122 7.29 -13.91 11.65
N SER A 123 6.52 -13.16 10.87
CA SER A 123 5.68 -13.71 9.80
C SER A 123 6.47 -14.38 8.67
N PHE A 124 7.73 -13.99 8.48
CA PHE A 124 8.68 -14.65 7.58
C PHE A 124 9.46 -15.79 8.26
N GLY A 125 9.11 -16.15 9.50
CA GLY A 125 9.73 -17.26 10.24
C GLY A 125 11.03 -16.90 10.95
N LEU A 126 11.37 -15.61 11.07
CA LEU A 126 12.58 -15.18 11.76
C LEU A 126 12.30 -14.98 13.26
N THR A 127 13.12 -15.58 14.12
CA THR A 127 13.08 -15.30 15.55
C THR A 127 13.75 -13.95 15.82
N VAL A 128 12.98 -13.01 16.37
CA VAL A 128 13.45 -11.65 16.64
C VAL A 128 13.87 -11.51 18.10
N PRO A 129 15.07 -10.99 18.42
CA PRO A 129 15.54 -10.78 19.79
C PRO A 129 14.55 -9.95 20.60
N GLY A 130 14.40 -10.24 21.88
CA GLY A 130 13.50 -9.53 22.80
C GLY A 130 13.80 -8.04 22.91
N SER A 131 12.82 -7.27 23.39
CA SER A 131 13.04 -5.84 23.65
C SER A 131 14.14 -5.66 24.69
N GLY A 132 15.20 -4.90 24.31
CA GLY A 132 16.39 -4.69 25.15
C GLY A 132 17.47 -5.74 24.99
N GLU A 133 17.24 -6.85 24.32
CA GLU A 133 18.28 -7.84 24.03
C GLU A 133 19.28 -7.33 22.98
N PRO A 134 20.54 -7.80 23.04
CA PRO A 134 21.52 -7.51 22.01
C PRO A 134 21.09 -8.09 20.66
N ILE A 135 21.15 -7.26 19.61
CA ILE A 135 20.93 -7.74 18.24
C ILE A 135 22.19 -8.42 17.74
N PRO A 136 22.16 -9.73 17.40
CA PRO A 136 23.32 -10.45 16.91
C PRO A 136 23.96 -9.77 15.68
N PRO A 137 25.28 -9.82 15.53
CA PRO A 137 25.97 -9.24 14.37
C PRO A 137 25.40 -9.75 13.02
N ARG A 138 25.07 -11.04 12.94
CA ARG A 138 24.52 -11.71 11.74
C ARG A 138 23.07 -11.37 11.44
N PHE A 139 22.34 -10.75 12.35
CA PHE A 139 20.89 -10.59 12.23
C PHE A 139 20.44 -9.85 10.94
N MET A 140 21.27 -8.93 10.44
CA MET A 140 21.01 -8.29 9.14
C MET A 140 21.06 -9.28 7.97
N ALA A 141 21.98 -10.23 8.01
CA ALA A 141 22.06 -11.29 7.01
C ALA A 141 20.88 -12.27 7.14
N ASP A 142 20.46 -12.56 8.37
CA ASP A 142 19.28 -13.40 8.64
C ASP A 142 18.01 -12.74 8.08
N ILE A 143 17.85 -11.42 8.21
CA ILE A 143 16.73 -10.64 7.61
C ILE A 143 16.77 -10.75 6.08
N ALA A 144 17.95 -10.54 5.47
CA ALA A 144 18.10 -10.62 4.02
C ALA A 144 17.83 -12.02 3.47
N ALA A 145 18.09 -13.07 4.25
CA ALA A 145 17.78 -14.44 3.90
C ALA A 145 16.29 -14.79 4.10
N ALA A 146 15.64 -14.26 5.14
CA ALA A 146 14.24 -14.56 5.48
C ALA A 146 13.25 -13.92 4.51
N ILE A 147 13.47 -12.67 4.10
CA ILE A 147 12.58 -11.97 3.16
C ILE A 147 13.05 -12.23 1.73
N PRO A 148 12.30 -12.98 0.89
CA PRO A 148 12.74 -13.30 -0.45
C PRO A 148 12.99 -12.04 -1.31
N LYS A 149 14.09 -12.02 -2.07
CA LYS A 149 14.42 -10.92 -2.98
C LYS A 149 13.25 -10.55 -3.91
N ALA A 150 12.54 -11.54 -4.41
CA ALA A 150 11.37 -11.32 -5.27
C ALA A 150 10.25 -10.53 -4.57
N THR A 151 10.10 -10.65 -3.25
CA THR A 151 9.16 -9.87 -2.44
C THR A 151 9.65 -8.42 -2.30
N ILE A 152 10.93 -8.24 -2.02
CA ILE A 152 11.56 -6.91 -1.95
C ILE A 152 11.47 -6.18 -3.29
N ASP A 153 11.81 -6.85 -4.38
CA ASP A 153 11.72 -6.28 -5.73
C ASP A 153 10.28 -5.89 -6.10
N PHE A 154 9.30 -6.67 -5.64
CA PHE A 154 7.88 -6.37 -5.83
C PHE A 154 7.46 -5.10 -5.09
N VAL A 155 7.75 -5.00 -3.78
CA VAL A 155 7.42 -3.82 -2.97
C VAL A 155 8.18 -2.58 -3.44
N ASN A 156 9.44 -2.74 -3.84
CA ASN A 156 10.27 -1.61 -4.32
C ASN A 156 9.73 -0.96 -5.62
N ARG A 157 8.92 -1.69 -6.39
CA ARG A 157 8.25 -1.14 -7.60
C ARG A 157 6.97 -0.39 -7.31
N TRP A 158 6.47 -0.41 -6.08
CA TRP A 158 5.23 0.30 -5.75
C TRP A 158 5.44 1.81 -5.88
N PRO A 159 4.54 2.52 -6.58
CA PRO A 159 4.58 3.97 -6.64
C PRO A 159 4.26 4.60 -5.29
N THR A 160 4.64 5.84 -5.09
CA THR A 160 4.28 6.62 -3.88
C THR A 160 3.00 7.42 -4.06
N VAL A 161 2.52 7.55 -5.30
CA VAL A 161 1.32 8.30 -5.64
C VAL A 161 0.58 7.63 -6.80
N ALA A 162 -0.75 7.84 -6.85
CA ALA A 162 -1.59 7.50 -8.00
C ALA A 162 -2.58 8.63 -8.26
N ARG A 163 -3.17 8.68 -9.47
CA ARG A 163 -4.15 9.71 -9.86
C ARG A 163 -5.26 9.10 -10.69
N SER A 164 -6.47 9.64 -10.50
CA SER A 164 -7.60 9.39 -11.39
C SER A 164 -8.53 10.59 -11.38
N GLY A 165 -8.72 11.23 -12.53
CA GLY A 165 -9.52 12.45 -12.65
C GLY A 165 -9.04 13.53 -11.67
N ASP A 166 -9.93 13.98 -10.78
CA ASP A 166 -9.67 15.00 -9.77
C ASP A 166 -9.03 14.44 -8.49
N TYR A 167 -8.87 13.11 -8.37
CA TYR A 167 -8.32 12.47 -7.17
C TYR A 167 -6.82 12.24 -7.29
N PHE A 168 -6.13 12.53 -6.18
CA PHE A 168 -4.72 12.26 -5.97
C PHE A 168 -4.58 11.36 -4.73
N PHE A 169 -3.97 10.21 -4.91
CA PHE A 169 -3.78 9.21 -3.85
C PHE A 169 -2.32 9.21 -3.41
N CYS A 170 -2.09 9.28 -2.12
CA CYS A 170 -0.78 9.12 -1.50
C CYS A 170 -0.98 8.58 -0.07
N HIS A 171 0.08 8.02 0.53
CA HIS A 171 -0.03 7.43 1.87
C HIS A 171 -0.30 8.50 2.94
N ALA A 172 0.69 9.26 3.37
CA ALA A 172 0.57 10.13 4.55
C ALA A 172 0.10 11.56 4.26
N GLY A 173 0.06 11.98 3.01
CA GLY A 173 -0.33 13.33 2.61
C GLY A 173 0.66 14.01 1.68
N VAL A 174 0.46 15.31 1.46
CA VAL A 174 1.25 16.12 0.53
C VAL A 174 1.85 17.34 1.25
N ARG A 175 2.94 17.86 0.71
CA ARG A 175 3.55 19.08 1.23
C ARG A 175 2.64 20.27 0.94
N PRO A 176 2.17 21.01 1.98
CA PRO A 176 1.36 22.22 1.78
C PRO A 176 2.11 23.27 0.95
N GLY A 177 1.38 24.00 0.10
CA GLY A 177 1.96 25.04 -0.74
C GLY A 177 2.79 24.59 -1.93
N VAL A 178 2.90 23.27 -2.16
CA VAL A 178 3.57 22.68 -3.32
C VAL A 178 2.54 22.03 -4.23
N GLU A 179 2.58 22.35 -5.52
CA GLU A 179 1.70 21.73 -6.52
C GLU A 179 1.81 20.21 -6.49
N LEU A 180 0.69 19.50 -6.65
CA LEU A 180 0.65 18.04 -6.63
C LEU A 180 1.57 17.39 -7.69
N ALA A 181 1.78 18.08 -8.82
CA ALA A 181 2.70 17.62 -9.86
C ALA A 181 4.17 17.69 -9.45
N ARG A 182 4.49 18.51 -8.43
CA ARG A 182 5.85 18.77 -7.94
C ARG A 182 6.13 18.13 -6.58
N GLN A 183 5.22 17.31 -6.06
CA GLN A 183 5.44 16.58 -4.83
C GLN A 183 6.60 15.59 -5.02
N ALA A 184 7.67 15.79 -4.28
CA ALA A 184 8.79 14.85 -4.23
C ALA A 184 8.64 13.91 -3.04
N LYS A 185 9.08 12.65 -3.19
CA LYS A 185 9.23 11.74 -2.06
C LYS A 185 10.23 12.34 -1.08
N LYS A 186 9.83 12.59 0.17
CA LYS A 186 10.76 12.98 1.23
C LYS A 186 11.37 11.70 1.80
N PRO A 187 12.70 11.54 1.79
CA PRO A 187 13.33 10.41 2.49
C PRO A 187 13.00 10.47 3.98
N ILE A 188 12.75 9.31 4.58
CA ILE A 188 12.66 9.14 6.04
C ILE A 188 14.06 9.26 6.64
#